data_0e2068f76cb0f567e6893aeed48ea592
#
_entry.id   0e2068f76cb0f567e6893aeed48ea592
#
_cell.length_a   1.000
_cell.length_b   1.000
_cell.length_c   1.000
_cell.angle_alpha   90.00
_cell.angle_beta   90.00
_cell.angle_gamma   90.00
#
_symmetry.space_group_name_H-M   'P 1'
#
loop_
_entity.id
_entity.type
_entity.pdbx_description
1 polymer ?
#
loop_
_entity_poly.entity_id
_entity_poly.type
_entity_poly.pdbx_seq_one_letter_code
_entity_poly.pdbx_strand_id
1 'polypeptide(L)'
;MPKRCGWVKMNNPLYVAYHDEEWGHPLHDDQALFELLCMETYQAGLSWETVLNKRQAFRQAFHGYQVHRVAEMADSELESLMDNTAIIRNRAKIFATRTNAQAFLQVQKEYGSFDAYLWSFVDGKTIVNDIPDYSQAPAKTPLSEKISKDLKKRGFKFTGPVAVLSFLQAAGLVDDHENDCEWKSGH
;
A
#
# COMPACT_ATOMS: atom_id res chain seq x y z
N MET A 1 2.70 -11.13 -26.94
CA MET A 1 2.22 -10.81 -25.57
C MET A 1 3.31 -10.08 -24.81
N PRO A 2 3.02 -8.93 -24.19
CA PRO A 2 4.02 -8.24 -23.39
C PRO A 2 4.46 -9.09 -22.19
N LYS A 3 5.74 -9.02 -21.86
CA LYS A 3 6.32 -9.78 -20.76
C LYS A 3 6.05 -9.07 -19.44
N ARG A 4 5.37 -9.74 -18.52
CA ARG A 4 5.06 -9.26 -17.17
C ARG A 4 5.85 -10.03 -16.11
N CYS A 5 5.87 -9.50 -14.90
CA CYS A 5 6.42 -10.22 -13.75
C CYS A 5 5.69 -11.54 -13.53
N GLY A 6 6.43 -12.57 -13.10
CA GLY A 6 5.89 -13.93 -12.96
C GLY A 6 4.78 -14.07 -11.90
N TRP A 7 4.67 -13.11 -10.97
CA TRP A 7 3.65 -13.14 -9.91
C TRP A 7 2.25 -12.70 -10.37
N VAL A 8 2.14 -12.11 -11.58
CA VAL A 8 0.84 -11.57 -12.07
C VAL A 8 -0.09 -12.73 -12.43
N LYS A 9 -1.29 -12.71 -11.87
CA LYS A 9 -2.33 -13.69 -12.21
C LYS A 9 -3.08 -13.22 -13.44
N MET A 10 -2.71 -13.78 -14.59
CA MET A 10 -3.20 -13.37 -15.90
C MET A 10 -4.70 -13.61 -16.11
N ASN A 11 -5.32 -14.47 -15.30
CA ASN A 11 -6.75 -14.74 -15.35
C ASN A 11 -7.59 -13.72 -14.55
N ASN A 12 -6.96 -12.75 -13.90
CA ASN A 12 -7.64 -11.71 -13.12
C ASN A 12 -7.33 -10.33 -13.72
N PRO A 13 -8.29 -9.70 -14.44
CA PRO A 13 -8.06 -8.39 -15.06
C PRO A 13 -7.68 -7.29 -14.06
N LEU A 14 -8.21 -7.33 -12.83
CA LEU A 14 -7.83 -6.36 -11.79
C LEU A 14 -6.36 -6.51 -11.40
N TYR A 15 -5.87 -7.74 -11.35
CA TYR A 15 -4.48 -8.03 -11.03
C TYR A 15 -3.53 -7.53 -12.12
N VAL A 16 -3.90 -7.77 -13.37
CA VAL A 16 -3.14 -7.32 -14.54
C VAL A 16 -3.09 -5.78 -14.58
N ALA A 17 -4.22 -5.13 -14.41
CA ALA A 17 -4.29 -3.66 -14.38
C ALA A 17 -3.47 -3.07 -13.24
N TYR A 18 -3.53 -3.68 -12.05
CA TYR A 18 -2.73 -3.25 -10.91
C TYR A 18 -1.23 -3.29 -11.23
N HIS A 19 -0.75 -4.40 -11.81
CA HIS A 19 0.65 -4.53 -12.21
C HIS A 19 1.05 -3.49 -13.27
N ASP A 20 0.21 -3.35 -14.31
CA ASP A 20 0.57 -2.53 -15.47
C ASP A 20 0.44 -1.02 -15.20
N GLU A 21 -0.52 -0.63 -14.36
CA GLU A 21 -0.89 0.78 -14.20
C GLU A 21 -0.45 1.39 -12.86
N GLU A 22 -0.23 0.59 -11.84
CA GLU A 22 0.07 1.09 -10.49
C GLU A 22 1.42 0.63 -9.96
N TRP A 23 1.66 -0.66 -9.90
CA TRP A 23 2.81 -1.23 -9.22
C TRP A 23 4.13 -0.76 -9.83
N GLY A 24 5.02 -0.19 -9.01
CA GLY A 24 6.32 0.31 -9.45
C GLY A 24 6.28 1.67 -10.15
N HIS A 25 5.10 2.27 -10.31
CA HIS A 25 4.97 3.61 -10.88
C HIS A 25 4.98 4.65 -9.78
N PRO A 26 5.80 5.73 -9.87
CA PRO A 26 5.87 6.76 -8.82
C PRO A 26 4.50 7.38 -8.54
N LEU A 27 4.10 7.37 -7.27
CA LEU A 27 2.82 7.91 -6.81
C LEU A 27 3.08 9.03 -5.82
N HIS A 28 2.48 10.21 -6.06
CA HIS A 28 2.68 11.41 -5.27
C HIS A 28 1.37 12.00 -4.71
N ASP A 29 0.22 11.37 -4.97
CA ASP A 29 -1.07 11.80 -4.43
C ASP A 29 -1.32 11.21 -3.04
N ASP A 30 -1.53 12.06 -2.03
CA ASP A 30 -1.68 11.64 -0.63
C ASP A 30 -2.86 10.68 -0.43
N GLN A 31 -4.01 10.96 -1.03
CA GLN A 31 -5.18 10.08 -0.86
C GLN A 31 -4.93 8.70 -1.46
N ALA A 32 -4.32 8.64 -2.63
CA ALA A 32 -3.95 7.37 -3.25
C ALA A 32 -2.87 6.64 -2.46
N LEU A 33 -1.91 7.35 -1.89
CA LEU A 33 -0.90 6.79 -0.98
C LEU A 33 -1.55 6.20 0.27
N PHE A 34 -2.53 6.90 0.84
CA PHE A 34 -3.27 6.40 2.00
C PHE A 34 -4.04 5.12 1.68
N GLU A 35 -4.73 5.08 0.53
CA GLU A 35 -5.44 3.88 0.09
C GLU A 35 -4.50 2.68 -0.04
N LEU A 36 -3.37 2.84 -0.72
CA LEU A 36 -2.39 1.76 -0.89
C LEU A 36 -1.83 1.29 0.44
N LEU A 37 -1.50 2.21 1.34
CA LEU A 37 -1.00 1.87 2.67
C LEU A 37 -2.04 1.03 3.43
N CYS A 38 -3.31 1.45 3.42
CA CYS A 38 -4.39 0.72 4.07
C CYS A 38 -4.54 -0.69 3.48
N MET A 39 -4.51 -0.82 2.15
CA MET A 39 -4.63 -2.12 1.49
C MET A 39 -3.50 -3.07 1.93
N GLU A 40 -2.28 -2.57 2.06
CA GLU A 40 -1.16 -3.39 2.54
C GLU A 40 -1.36 -3.83 4.00
N THR A 41 -1.98 -3.00 4.83
CA THR A 41 -2.29 -3.37 6.22
C THR A 41 -3.33 -4.49 6.29
N TYR A 42 -4.18 -4.66 5.27
CA TYR A 42 -5.20 -5.72 5.25
C TYR A 42 -4.63 -7.07 4.85
N GLN A 43 -3.49 -7.10 4.18
CA GLN A 43 -2.96 -8.31 3.55
C GLN A 43 -2.44 -9.36 4.53
N ALA A 44 -2.06 -9.01 5.75
CA ALA A 44 -1.48 -9.96 6.70
C ALA A 44 -2.34 -11.22 6.84
N GLY A 45 -1.78 -12.37 6.48
CA GLY A 45 -2.47 -13.66 6.49
C GLY A 45 -3.36 -13.93 5.28
N LEU A 46 -3.36 -13.07 4.26
CA LEU A 46 -4.23 -13.16 3.08
C LEU A 46 -3.41 -13.01 1.79
N SER A 47 -3.97 -13.48 0.67
CA SER A 47 -3.38 -13.21 -0.64
C SER A 47 -3.66 -11.78 -1.08
N TRP A 48 -2.74 -11.21 -1.87
CA TRP A 48 -2.96 -9.88 -2.44
C TRP A 48 -4.20 -9.84 -3.35
N GLU A 49 -4.44 -10.92 -4.09
CA GLU A 49 -5.64 -11.04 -4.92
C GLU A 49 -6.93 -10.86 -4.12
N THR A 50 -7.00 -11.44 -2.93
CA THR A 50 -8.15 -11.29 -2.03
C THR A 50 -8.38 -9.83 -1.66
N VAL A 51 -7.33 -9.11 -1.30
CA VAL A 51 -7.41 -7.69 -0.95
C VAL A 51 -7.81 -6.87 -2.17
N LEU A 52 -7.14 -7.11 -3.29
CA LEU A 52 -7.36 -6.36 -4.53
C LEU A 52 -8.80 -6.52 -5.05
N ASN A 53 -9.35 -7.74 -5.00
CA ASN A 53 -10.71 -8.01 -5.43
C ASN A 53 -11.76 -7.31 -4.56
N LYS A 54 -11.41 -6.96 -3.31
CA LYS A 54 -12.31 -6.26 -2.38
C LYS A 54 -12.08 -4.75 -2.34
N ARG A 55 -11.20 -4.23 -3.20
CA ARG A 55 -10.78 -2.82 -3.19
C ARG A 55 -11.96 -1.86 -3.27
N GLN A 56 -12.88 -2.10 -4.20
CA GLN A 56 -14.04 -1.22 -4.37
C GLN A 56 -14.95 -1.20 -3.13
N ALA A 57 -15.17 -2.37 -2.53
CA ALA A 57 -15.96 -2.48 -1.30
C ALA A 57 -15.28 -1.75 -0.12
N PHE A 58 -13.96 -1.82 -0.02
CA PHE A 58 -13.20 -1.06 0.97
C PHE A 58 -13.30 0.45 0.73
N ARG A 59 -13.22 0.90 -0.52
CA ARG A 59 -13.40 2.32 -0.85
C ARG A 59 -14.76 2.83 -0.36
N GLN A 60 -15.80 2.09 -0.60
CA GLN A 60 -17.16 2.45 -0.13
C GLN A 60 -17.25 2.47 1.38
N ALA A 61 -16.65 1.47 2.06
CA ALA A 61 -16.67 1.36 3.52
C ALA A 61 -15.92 2.50 4.21
N PHE A 62 -14.84 2.99 3.61
CA PHE A 62 -13.95 4.00 4.20
C PHE A 62 -14.00 5.35 3.49
N HIS A 63 -15.18 5.76 3.03
CA HIS A 63 -15.43 7.11 2.48
C HIS A 63 -14.49 7.50 1.34
N GLY A 64 -14.18 6.55 0.45
CA GLY A 64 -13.26 6.76 -0.67
C GLY A 64 -11.82 7.05 -0.23
N TYR A 65 -11.47 6.66 1.00
CA TYR A 65 -10.17 6.94 1.61
C TYR A 65 -9.84 8.43 1.72
N GLN A 66 -10.85 9.27 1.89
CA GLN A 66 -10.66 10.65 2.29
C GLN A 66 -10.14 10.66 3.73
N VAL A 67 -8.87 11.02 3.90
CA VAL A 67 -8.14 10.78 5.14
C VAL A 67 -8.84 11.37 6.36
N HIS A 68 -9.25 12.64 6.28
CA HIS A 68 -9.90 13.31 7.42
C HIS A 68 -11.26 12.67 7.78
N ARG A 69 -12.01 12.16 6.77
CA ARG A 69 -13.27 11.48 7.02
C ARG A 69 -13.06 10.14 7.72
N VAL A 70 -12.04 9.40 7.29
CA VAL A 70 -11.67 8.13 7.92
C VAL A 70 -11.21 8.37 9.36
N ALA A 71 -10.40 9.41 9.58
CA ALA A 71 -9.89 9.76 10.91
C ALA A 71 -11.00 10.11 11.91
N GLU A 72 -12.13 10.60 11.41
CA GLU A 72 -13.28 11.03 12.23
C GLU A 72 -14.38 9.97 12.35
N MET A 73 -14.21 8.78 11.78
CA MET A 73 -15.21 7.71 11.86
C MET A 73 -15.50 7.35 13.33
N ALA A 74 -16.78 7.25 13.68
CA ALA A 74 -17.20 6.87 15.02
C ALA A 74 -17.00 5.36 15.26
N ASP A 75 -16.85 4.96 16.52
CA ASP A 75 -16.74 3.54 16.90
C ASP A 75 -17.94 2.74 16.37
N SER A 76 -19.15 3.30 16.45
CA SER A 76 -20.37 2.64 15.95
C SER A 76 -20.32 2.38 14.44
N GLU A 77 -19.76 3.32 13.67
CA GLU A 77 -19.59 3.15 12.23
C GLU A 77 -18.57 2.03 11.94
N LEU A 78 -17.43 2.04 12.62
CA LEU A 78 -16.42 0.98 12.45
C LEU A 78 -16.96 -0.39 12.87
N GLU A 79 -17.71 -0.46 13.99
CA GLU A 79 -18.35 -1.71 14.42
C GLU A 79 -19.33 -2.24 13.37
N SER A 80 -20.10 -1.35 12.72
CA SER A 80 -21.06 -1.75 11.69
C SER A 80 -20.38 -2.42 10.49
N LEU A 81 -19.11 -2.11 10.23
CA LEU A 81 -18.34 -2.74 9.15
C LEU A 81 -18.07 -4.21 9.39
N MET A 82 -18.19 -4.70 10.64
CA MET A 82 -18.08 -6.12 10.96
C MET A 82 -19.21 -6.94 10.35
N ASP A 83 -20.31 -6.30 9.94
CA ASP A 83 -21.44 -6.93 9.26
C ASP A 83 -21.33 -6.82 7.72
N ASN A 84 -20.34 -6.12 7.21
CA ASN A 84 -20.14 -5.94 5.76
C ASN A 84 -19.40 -7.14 5.17
N THR A 85 -20.13 -8.04 4.53
CA THR A 85 -19.58 -9.28 3.96
C THR A 85 -18.70 -9.05 2.73
N ALA A 86 -18.73 -7.85 2.14
CA ALA A 86 -17.94 -7.51 0.96
C ALA A 86 -16.48 -7.16 1.28
N ILE A 87 -16.17 -6.85 2.54
CA ILE A 87 -14.81 -6.54 2.98
C ILE A 87 -14.26 -7.65 3.88
N ILE A 88 -12.95 -7.55 4.19
CA ILE A 88 -12.31 -8.42 5.16
C ILE A 88 -12.74 -7.97 6.57
N ARG A 89 -13.48 -8.82 7.27
CA ARG A 89 -14.07 -8.51 8.58
C ARG A 89 -13.10 -8.86 9.71
N ASN A 90 -12.04 -8.08 9.82
CA ASN A 90 -11.07 -8.17 10.91
C ASN A 90 -11.15 -6.88 11.72
N ARG A 91 -11.67 -6.98 12.96
CA ARG A 91 -11.90 -5.83 13.83
C ARG A 91 -10.63 -4.99 14.02
N ALA A 92 -9.50 -5.63 14.30
CA ALA A 92 -8.24 -4.93 14.53
C ALA A 92 -7.80 -4.13 13.30
N LYS A 93 -7.92 -4.71 12.10
CA LYS A 93 -7.57 -4.03 10.84
C LYS A 93 -8.53 -2.90 10.52
N ILE A 94 -9.83 -3.07 10.78
CA ILE A 94 -10.85 -2.04 10.57
C ILE A 94 -10.56 -0.83 11.46
N PHE A 95 -10.36 -1.03 12.75
CA PHE A 95 -10.07 0.05 13.70
C PHE A 95 -8.70 0.68 13.41
N ALA A 96 -7.72 -0.11 12.99
CA ALA A 96 -6.40 0.39 12.61
C ALA A 96 -6.47 1.35 11.42
N THR A 97 -7.42 1.18 10.50
CA THR A 97 -7.58 2.10 9.36
C THR A 97 -7.86 3.52 9.85
N ARG A 98 -8.71 3.70 10.86
CA ARG A 98 -8.94 5.01 11.51
C ARG A 98 -7.68 5.51 12.21
N THR A 99 -7.03 4.67 12.99
CA THR A 99 -5.77 5.03 13.67
C THR A 99 -4.73 5.50 12.68
N ASN A 100 -4.59 4.79 11.57
CA ASN A 100 -3.65 5.13 10.51
C ASN A 100 -4.02 6.46 9.83
N ALA A 101 -5.31 6.74 9.64
CA ALA A 101 -5.75 8.03 9.12
C ALA A 101 -5.35 9.18 10.06
N GLN A 102 -5.52 8.99 11.35
CA GLN A 102 -5.13 10.00 12.36
C GLN A 102 -3.61 10.23 12.33
N ALA A 103 -2.82 9.17 12.27
CA ALA A 103 -1.36 9.26 12.16
C ALA A 103 -0.94 9.93 10.85
N PHE A 104 -1.62 9.61 9.76
CA PHE A 104 -1.39 10.20 8.44
C PHE A 104 -1.59 11.71 8.45
N LEU A 105 -2.67 12.19 9.09
CA LEU A 105 -2.94 13.62 9.24
C LEU A 105 -1.81 14.33 10.01
N GLN A 106 -1.25 13.70 11.05
CA GLN A 106 -0.13 14.28 11.78
C GLN A 106 1.13 14.40 10.92
N VAL A 107 1.40 13.42 10.06
CA VAL A 107 2.50 13.49 9.11
C VAL A 107 2.29 14.64 8.12
N GLN A 108 1.08 14.79 7.58
CA GLN A 108 0.75 15.91 6.68
C GLN A 108 0.97 17.26 7.36
N LYS A 109 0.60 17.37 8.63
CA LYS A 109 0.78 18.60 9.41
C LYS A 109 2.26 18.95 9.59
N GLU A 110 3.10 17.93 9.83
CA GLU A 110 4.53 18.11 10.10
C GLU A 110 5.35 18.37 8.83
N TYR A 111 5.04 17.68 7.73
CA TYR A 111 5.82 17.70 6.49
C TYR A 111 5.15 18.47 5.34
N GLY A 112 3.93 18.94 5.52
CA GLY A 112 3.13 19.58 4.47
C GLY A 112 2.34 18.57 3.63
N SER A 113 2.83 17.36 3.47
CA SER A 113 2.15 16.25 2.81
C SER A 113 2.78 14.92 3.23
N PHE A 114 2.04 13.84 3.11
CA PHE A 114 2.59 12.49 3.29
C PHE A 114 3.57 12.16 2.15
N ASP A 115 3.27 12.64 0.95
CA ASP A 115 4.15 12.53 -0.22
C ASP A 115 5.56 13.07 0.11
N ALA A 116 5.67 14.28 0.63
CA ALA A 116 6.95 14.88 0.99
C ALA A 116 7.69 14.04 2.04
N TYR A 117 6.98 13.56 3.04
CA TYR A 117 7.55 12.70 4.08
C TYR A 117 8.10 11.39 3.49
N LEU A 118 7.26 10.68 2.75
CA LEU A 118 7.59 9.35 2.23
C LEU A 118 8.76 9.41 1.25
N TRP A 119 8.68 10.31 0.27
CA TRP A 119 9.70 10.42 -0.77
C TRP A 119 11.04 10.98 -0.26
N SER A 120 11.06 11.62 0.90
CA SER A 120 12.31 12.08 1.51
C SER A 120 13.26 10.91 1.83
N PHE A 121 12.73 9.72 2.07
CA PHE A 121 13.55 8.54 2.36
C PHE A 121 14.37 8.05 1.16
N VAL A 122 14.02 8.48 -0.05
CA VAL A 122 14.71 8.09 -1.29
C VAL A 122 15.17 9.33 -2.09
N ASP A 123 15.25 10.50 -1.44
CA ASP A 123 15.67 11.77 -2.05
C ASP A 123 14.84 12.11 -3.31
N GLY A 124 13.56 11.75 -3.30
CA GLY A 124 12.63 12.02 -4.40
C GLY A 124 12.81 11.14 -5.64
N LYS A 125 13.66 10.12 -5.58
CA LYS A 125 14.02 9.30 -6.75
C LYS A 125 13.71 7.83 -6.53
N THR A 126 13.02 7.21 -7.49
CA THR A 126 12.77 5.77 -7.47
C THR A 126 14.07 4.98 -7.49
N ILE A 127 14.20 4.02 -6.58
CA ILE A 127 15.30 3.06 -6.56
C ILE A 127 14.91 1.90 -7.47
N VAL A 128 15.66 1.68 -8.56
CA VAL A 128 15.44 0.57 -9.49
C VAL A 128 16.36 -0.59 -9.07
N ASN A 129 15.77 -1.70 -8.68
CA ASN A 129 16.53 -2.86 -8.21
C ASN A 129 16.72 -3.90 -9.31
N ASP A 130 17.80 -4.68 -9.18
CA ASP A 130 18.09 -5.82 -10.05
C ASP A 130 17.27 -7.02 -9.57
N ILE A 131 16.25 -7.40 -10.35
CA ILE A 131 15.32 -8.49 -10.02
C ILE A 131 15.29 -9.51 -11.16
N PRO A 132 16.20 -10.48 -11.19
CA PRO A 132 16.14 -11.56 -12.19
C PRO A 132 14.88 -12.42 -12.04
N ASP A 133 14.46 -12.67 -10.80
CA ASP A 133 13.30 -13.48 -10.46
C ASP A 133 12.70 -12.92 -9.15
N TYR A 134 11.49 -12.40 -9.21
CA TYR A 134 10.83 -11.80 -8.04
C TYR A 134 10.65 -12.80 -6.89
N SER A 135 10.48 -14.08 -7.19
CA SER A 135 10.34 -15.10 -6.14
C SER A 135 11.57 -15.21 -5.24
N GLN A 136 12.73 -14.75 -5.72
CA GLN A 136 13.99 -14.72 -4.98
C GLN A 136 14.26 -13.35 -4.33
N ALA A 137 13.40 -12.36 -4.56
CA ALA A 137 13.56 -11.04 -3.97
C ALA A 137 13.33 -11.08 -2.46
N PRO A 138 14.02 -10.22 -1.68
CA PRO A 138 13.83 -10.21 -0.22
C PRO A 138 12.43 -9.71 0.13
N ALA A 139 11.85 -10.26 1.22
CA ALA A 139 10.55 -9.85 1.73
C ALA A 139 10.60 -8.49 2.43
N LYS A 140 11.77 -8.07 2.88
CA LYS A 140 12.02 -6.78 3.52
C LYS A 140 13.45 -6.31 3.19
N THR A 141 13.68 -5.00 3.31
CA THR A 141 14.96 -4.37 3.02
C THR A 141 15.36 -3.45 4.17
N PRO A 142 16.64 -3.01 4.25
CA PRO A 142 17.03 -1.98 5.23
C PRO A 142 16.16 -0.71 5.13
N LEU A 143 15.78 -0.31 3.91
CA LEU A 143 14.91 0.84 3.70
C LEU A 143 13.52 0.61 4.29
N SER A 144 12.90 -0.55 4.01
CA SER A 144 11.58 -0.87 4.54
C SER A 144 11.59 -1.02 6.07
N GLU A 145 12.66 -1.54 6.63
CA GLU A 145 12.83 -1.63 8.09
C GLU A 145 12.90 -0.23 8.71
N LYS A 146 13.65 0.67 8.11
CA LYS A 146 13.80 2.06 8.57
C LYS A 146 12.46 2.79 8.53
N ILE A 147 11.74 2.71 7.42
CA ILE A 147 10.43 3.37 7.26
C ILE A 147 9.40 2.74 8.20
N SER A 148 9.39 1.41 8.32
CA SER A 148 8.51 0.70 9.25
C SER A 148 8.70 1.20 10.68
N LYS A 149 9.95 1.32 11.12
CA LYS A 149 10.27 1.80 12.46
C LYS A 149 9.76 3.23 12.69
N ASP A 150 9.93 4.11 11.72
CA ASP A 150 9.46 5.49 11.83
C ASP A 150 7.93 5.57 11.82
N LEU A 151 7.25 4.79 10.95
CA LEU A 151 5.79 4.74 10.93
C LEU A 151 5.22 4.23 12.25
N LYS A 152 5.79 3.17 12.81
CA LYS A 152 5.36 2.64 14.13
C LYS A 152 5.52 3.68 15.24
N LYS A 153 6.64 4.40 15.24
CA LYS A 153 6.88 5.47 16.19
C LYS A 153 5.84 6.58 16.09
N ARG A 154 5.30 6.82 14.89
CA ARG A 154 4.26 7.82 14.63
C ARG A 154 2.84 7.32 14.90
N GLY A 155 2.69 6.08 15.34
CA GLY A 155 1.40 5.50 15.72
C GLY A 155 0.68 4.70 14.65
N PHE A 156 1.30 4.45 13.50
CA PHE A 156 0.73 3.58 12.48
C PHE A 156 0.68 2.12 12.96
N LYS A 157 -0.36 1.40 12.53
CA LYS A 157 -0.62 0.00 12.88
C LYS A 157 -0.50 -0.88 11.64
N PHE A 158 -0.08 -2.13 11.83
CA PHE A 158 0.10 -3.10 10.75
C PHE A 158 1.10 -2.64 9.68
N THR A 159 2.10 -1.86 10.08
CA THR A 159 3.14 -1.33 9.21
C THR A 159 4.50 -1.97 9.50
N GLY A 160 4.53 -3.31 9.56
CA GLY A 160 5.76 -4.07 9.66
C GLY A 160 6.62 -3.93 8.39
N PRO A 161 7.90 -4.33 8.44
CA PRO A 161 8.82 -4.09 7.32
C PRO A 161 8.44 -4.83 6.03
N VAL A 162 7.74 -5.97 6.12
CA VAL A 162 7.25 -6.71 4.94
C VAL A 162 6.11 -5.95 4.28
N ALA A 163 5.12 -5.50 5.05
CA ALA A 163 4.02 -4.68 4.54
C ALA A 163 4.52 -3.36 3.97
N VAL A 164 5.49 -2.74 4.64
CA VAL A 164 6.08 -1.48 4.16
C VAL A 164 6.82 -1.68 2.84
N LEU A 165 7.60 -2.76 2.67
CA LEU A 165 8.24 -3.01 1.38
C LEU A 165 7.20 -3.15 0.27
N SER A 166 6.13 -3.90 0.50
CA SER A 166 5.04 -4.04 -0.47
C SER A 166 4.43 -2.68 -0.82
N PHE A 167 4.26 -1.81 0.18
CA PHE A 167 3.78 -0.46 -0.02
C PHE A 167 4.75 0.38 -0.86
N LEU A 168 6.05 0.32 -0.59
CA LEU A 168 7.07 1.05 -1.35
C LEU A 168 7.10 0.60 -2.81
N GLN A 169 6.94 -0.69 -3.06
CA GLN A 169 6.82 -1.25 -4.41
C GLN A 169 5.57 -0.72 -5.11
N ALA A 170 4.43 -0.77 -4.45
CA ALA A 170 3.15 -0.31 -5.01
C ALA A 170 3.18 1.18 -5.33
N ALA A 171 3.79 1.99 -4.46
CA ALA A 171 3.87 3.45 -4.62
C ALA A 171 5.03 3.90 -5.53
N GLY A 172 5.86 2.97 -6.00
CA GLY A 172 6.94 3.26 -6.93
C GLY A 172 8.16 3.94 -6.33
N LEU A 173 8.32 3.92 -4.99
CA LEU A 173 9.57 4.36 -4.36
C LEU A 173 10.70 3.41 -4.73
N VAL A 174 10.37 2.12 -4.88
CA VAL A 174 11.27 1.13 -5.45
C VAL A 174 10.61 0.50 -6.66
N ASP A 175 11.38 0.22 -7.70
CA ASP A 175 10.94 -0.49 -8.89
C ASP A 175 11.55 -1.89 -8.83
N ASP A 176 10.74 -2.84 -8.39
CA ASP A 176 11.11 -4.25 -8.25
C ASP A 176 10.49 -5.13 -9.34
N HIS A 177 10.14 -4.54 -10.49
CA HIS A 177 9.79 -5.33 -11.66
C HIS A 177 10.93 -6.27 -12.03
N GLU A 178 10.60 -7.48 -12.47
CA GLU A 178 11.61 -8.38 -13.02
C GLU A 178 12.33 -7.74 -14.19
N ASN A 179 13.61 -8.05 -14.35
CA ASN A 179 14.49 -7.38 -15.33
C ASN A 179 13.99 -7.45 -16.77
N ASP A 180 13.27 -8.51 -17.12
CA ASP A 180 12.69 -8.69 -18.46
C ASP A 180 11.23 -8.26 -18.57
N CYS A 181 10.67 -7.66 -17.51
CA CYS A 181 9.33 -7.11 -17.53
C CYS A 181 9.30 -5.80 -18.32
N GLU A 182 8.34 -5.66 -19.22
CA GLU A 182 8.24 -4.47 -20.10
C GLU A 182 7.84 -3.19 -19.34
N TRP A 183 7.36 -3.31 -18.12
CA TRP A 183 7.00 -2.17 -17.28
C TRP A 183 8.12 -1.70 -16.36
N LYS A 184 9.28 -2.38 -16.37
CA LYS A 184 10.42 -1.94 -15.57
C LYS A 184 10.97 -0.61 -16.08
N SER A 185 11.27 0.30 -15.16
CA SER A 185 11.88 1.60 -15.48
C SER A 185 13.20 1.43 -16.24
N GLY A 186 13.40 2.24 -17.28
CA GLY A 186 14.64 2.21 -18.06
C GLY A 186 14.61 1.30 -19.27
N HIS A 187 13.45 0.70 -19.60
CA HIS A 187 13.26 0.00 -20.88
C HIS A 187 12.97 0.98 -22.01
#